data_04771093ac1ec31e17b03f592f79aa16
#
_entry.id   04771093ac1ec31e17b03f592f79aa16
#
_cell.length_a   1.000
_cell.length_b   1.000
_cell.length_c   1.000
_cell.angle_alpha   90.00
_cell.angle_beta   90.00
_cell.angle_gamma   90.00
#
_symmetry.space_group_name_H-M   'P 1'
#
loop_
_entity.id
_entity.type
_entity.pdbx_description
1 polymer ?
#
loop_
_entity_poly.entity_id
_entity_poly.type
_entity_poly.pdbx_seq_one_letter_code
_entity_poly.pdbx_strand_id
1 'polypeptide(L)'
;MQQRYYSNRAFLRIAIGTALVVLCTPLTWAEEEADSTLAMPEALSDTRFISEREAVVWRREELKDIESLVRQLRFDLVNNQDTEAAAPRLAELQERATASNLLSAFIAGTHGGGSEARASIWEEWNDFSAGFTDLEDKVTTLVNAAEQDDPRNTARALSEVGASCKSCHRAYRYD
;
A
#
# COMPACT_ATOMS: atom_id res chain seq x y z
N MET A 1 -36.78 60.88 24.52
CA MET A 1 -36.31 62.22 24.95
C MET A 1 -34.86 62.41 24.47
N GLN A 2 -34.74 63.50 23.68
CA GLN A 2 -33.54 64.33 23.40
C GLN A 2 -32.29 63.62 22.81
N GLN A 3 -32.02 63.74 21.48
CA GLN A 3 -31.52 64.94 20.78
C GLN A 3 -30.28 65.56 21.38
N ARG A 4 -29.15 65.58 20.63
CA ARG A 4 -28.46 66.71 19.97
C ARG A 4 -27.06 66.30 19.59
N TYR A 5 -26.62 66.36 18.38
CA TYR A 5 -26.25 67.46 17.50
C TYR A 5 -24.83 68.00 17.69
N TYR A 6 -24.21 68.21 16.51
CA TYR A 6 -23.01 69.03 16.14
C TYR A 6 -21.67 68.27 16.09
N SER A 7 -20.79 68.46 15.17
CA SER A 7 -20.65 69.42 14.07
C SER A 7 -19.37 69.06 13.27
N ASN A 8 -19.50 69.28 11.95
CA ASN A 8 -18.45 69.44 10.96
C ASN A 8 -17.10 69.99 11.48
N ARG A 9 -15.99 69.39 10.99
CA ARG A 9 -14.89 70.21 10.43
C ARG A 9 -14.11 69.31 9.42
N ALA A 10 -14.14 69.78 8.18
CA ALA A 10 -13.31 69.29 7.09
C ALA A 10 -11.83 69.65 7.36
N PHE A 11 -10.94 68.69 7.22
CA PHE A 11 -9.56 68.94 6.89
C PHE A 11 -9.11 68.04 5.77
N LEU A 12 -8.99 68.65 4.61
CA LEU A 12 -8.35 68.17 3.42
C LEU A 12 -6.86 67.92 3.72
N ARG A 13 -6.42 66.65 3.74
CA ARG A 13 -4.99 66.34 3.66
C ARG A 13 -4.78 65.34 2.54
N ILE A 14 -4.14 65.86 1.50
CA ILE A 14 -3.54 65.11 0.40
C ILE A 14 -2.44 64.26 1.01
N ALA A 15 -2.57 62.95 0.93
CA ALA A 15 -1.48 62.03 1.22
C ALA A 15 -1.26 61.16 -0.02
N ILE A 16 -0.07 61.31 -0.56
CA ILE A 16 0.51 60.60 -1.69
C ILE A 16 0.52 59.09 -1.33
N GLY A 17 -0.33 58.33 -2.01
CA GLY A 17 -0.37 56.88 -1.87
C GLY A 17 0.69 56.24 -2.75
N THR A 18 1.75 55.73 -2.15
CA THR A 18 2.65 54.76 -2.78
C THR A 18 1.87 53.44 -2.98
N ALA A 19 1.57 53.12 -4.23
CA ALA A 19 0.99 51.85 -4.61
C ALA A 19 2.02 50.72 -4.37
N LEU A 20 1.82 49.96 -3.31
CA LEU A 20 2.56 48.72 -3.07
C LEU A 20 1.95 47.67 -3.98
N VAL A 21 2.59 47.37 -5.11
CA VAL A 21 2.25 46.26 -5.98
C VAL A 21 2.69 44.97 -5.26
N VAL A 22 1.77 44.35 -4.57
CA VAL A 22 1.95 42.99 -4.06
C VAL A 22 1.88 42.02 -5.26
N LEU A 23 3.05 41.61 -5.73
CA LEU A 23 3.17 40.50 -6.66
C LEU A 23 2.71 39.22 -5.92
N CYS A 24 1.41 38.87 -6.04
CA CYS A 24 0.93 37.55 -5.73
C CYS A 24 1.50 36.56 -6.77
N THR A 25 2.64 35.96 -6.45
CA THR A 25 3.06 34.74 -7.14
C THR A 25 2.08 33.63 -6.74
N PRO A 26 1.40 32.97 -7.69
CA PRO A 26 0.65 31.79 -7.35
C PRO A 26 1.64 30.74 -6.85
N LEU A 27 1.53 30.35 -5.58
CA LEU A 27 2.15 29.14 -5.07
C LEU A 27 1.43 27.99 -5.78
N THR A 28 2.00 27.53 -6.90
CA THR A 28 1.61 26.26 -7.48
C THR A 28 2.06 25.18 -6.50
N TRP A 29 1.14 24.70 -5.72
CA TRP A 29 1.27 23.41 -5.07
C TRP A 29 1.30 22.41 -6.22
N ALA A 30 2.50 22.00 -6.64
CA ALA A 30 2.67 20.75 -7.33
C ALA A 30 2.23 19.70 -6.29
N GLU A 31 1.02 19.20 -6.44
CA GLU A 31 0.65 17.91 -5.89
C GLU A 31 1.59 16.93 -6.60
N GLU A 32 2.72 16.67 -5.95
CA GLU A 32 3.54 15.52 -6.18
C GLU A 32 2.64 14.34 -5.77
N GLU A 33 1.87 13.84 -6.75
CA GLU A 33 1.26 12.52 -6.63
C GLU A 33 2.44 11.60 -6.37
N ALA A 34 2.64 11.26 -5.09
CA ALA A 34 3.60 10.25 -4.70
C ALA A 34 3.17 8.99 -5.45
N ASP A 35 3.89 8.66 -6.52
CA ASP A 35 3.79 7.39 -7.19
C ASP A 35 3.96 6.32 -6.11
N SER A 36 2.85 5.70 -5.72
CA SER A 36 2.78 4.73 -4.64
C SER A 36 3.41 3.39 -5.02
N THR A 37 4.11 3.33 -6.15
CA THR A 37 4.88 2.17 -6.55
C THR A 37 6.17 2.11 -5.73
N LEU A 38 6.34 1.01 -4.99
CA LEU A 38 7.56 0.77 -4.22
C LEU A 38 8.73 0.59 -5.18
N ALA A 39 9.84 1.29 -4.91
CA ALA A 39 11.03 1.24 -5.74
C ALA A 39 11.58 -0.19 -5.85
N MET A 40 12.03 -0.55 -7.06
CA MET A 40 12.70 -1.83 -7.29
C MET A 40 14.06 -1.85 -6.59
N PRO A 41 14.40 -2.89 -5.82
CA PRO A 41 15.75 -3.05 -5.30
C PRO A 41 16.75 -3.35 -6.44
N GLU A 42 17.59 -2.38 -6.78
CA GLU A 42 18.56 -2.49 -7.86
C GLU A 42 19.77 -3.35 -7.46
N ALA A 43 20.12 -3.34 -6.17
CA ALA A 43 21.29 -4.06 -5.64
C ALA A 43 21.01 -4.60 -4.23
N LEU A 44 21.92 -5.50 -3.78
CA LEU A 44 21.91 -6.03 -2.41
C LEU A 44 21.98 -4.94 -1.34
N SER A 45 22.70 -3.85 -1.61
CA SER A 45 22.83 -2.70 -0.70
C SER A 45 21.49 -2.04 -0.35
N ASP A 46 20.49 -2.21 -1.20
CA ASP A 46 19.16 -1.62 -1.05
C ASP A 46 18.23 -2.51 -0.22
N THR A 47 18.76 -3.64 0.25
CA THR A 47 17.99 -4.67 0.94
C THR A 47 18.63 -5.09 2.26
N ARG A 48 17.90 -5.92 3.04
CA ARG A 48 18.40 -6.54 4.27
C ARG A 48 19.17 -7.85 4.05
N PHE A 49 19.22 -8.35 2.81
CA PHE A 49 19.81 -9.64 2.50
C PHE A 49 21.33 -9.55 2.27
N ILE A 50 22.06 -10.59 2.66
CA ILE A 50 23.53 -10.69 2.48
C ILE A 50 23.91 -11.31 1.13
N SER A 51 22.96 -11.90 0.42
CA SER A 51 23.13 -12.45 -0.92
C SER A 51 21.83 -12.54 -1.70
N GLU A 52 21.92 -12.48 -3.02
CA GLU A 52 20.76 -12.69 -3.92
C GLU A 52 20.11 -14.05 -3.69
N ARG A 53 20.93 -15.09 -3.44
CA ARG A 53 20.45 -16.42 -3.13
C ARG A 53 19.60 -16.44 -1.85
N GLU A 54 20.01 -15.74 -0.81
CA GLU A 54 19.26 -15.61 0.42
C GLU A 54 17.90 -14.93 0.16
N ALA A 55 17.89 -13.84 -0.59
CA ALA A 55 16.64 -13.16 -0.97
C ALA A 55 15.68 -14.09 -1.75
N VAL A 56 16.21 -14.88 -2.71
CA VAL A 56 15.42 -15.85 -3.47
C VAL A 56 14.84 -16.96 -2.57
N VAL A 57 15.65 -17.52 -1.66
CA VAL A 57 15.18 -18.54 -0.72
C VAL A 57 14.13 -17.95 0.21
N TRP A 58 14.39 -16.79 0.80
CA TRP A 58 13.49 -16.14 1.72
C TRP A 58 12.12 -15.86 1.09
N ARG A 59 12.08 -15.23 -0.11
CA ARG A 59 10.78 -14.92 -0.75
C ARG A 59 9.96 -16.16 -1.08
N ARG A 60 10.61 -17.27 -1.43
CA ARG A 60 9.92 -18.55 -1.70
C ARG A 60 9.33 -19.15 -0.43
N GLU A 61 10.06 -19.11 0.67
CA GLU A 61 9.61 -19.61 1.98
C GLU A 61 8.48 -18.73 2.52
N GLU A 62 8.66 -17.39 2.49
CA GLU A 62 7.67 -16.45 2.96
C GLU A 62 6.34 -16.56 2.21
N LEU A 63 6.38 -16.67 0.88
CA LEU A 63 5.16 -16.86 0.08
C LEU A 63 4.49 -18.22 0.32
N LYS A 64 5.23 -19.28 0.66
CA LYS A 64 4.66 -20.56 1.08
C LYS A 64 3.98 -20.48 2.44
N ASP A 65 4.57 -19.74 3.37
CA ASP A 65 4.00 -19.53 4.69
C ASP A 65 2.69 -18.74 4.58
N ILE A 66 2.68 -17.68 3.77
CA ILE A 66 1.46 -16.92 3.45
C ILE A 66 0.39 -17.84 2.83
N GLU A 67 0.75 -18.68 1.87
CA GLU A 67 -0.18 -19.66 1.28
C GLU A 67 -0.74 -20.61 2.34
N SER A 68 0.10 -21.08 3.27
CA SER A 68 -0.31 -21.96 4.36
C SER A 68 -1.30 -21.28 5.30
N LEU A 69 -1.03 -20.00 5.66
CA LEU A 69 -1.94 -19.20 6.47
C LEU A 69 -3.29 -19.02 5.80
N VAL A 70 -3.32 -18.68 4.51
CA VAL A 70 -4.57 -18.52 3.74
C VAL A 70 -5.38 -19.81 3.71
N ARG A 71 -4.72 -20.99 3.58
CA ARG A 71 -5.41 -22.28 3.65
C ARG A 71 -6.01 -22.59 5.03
N GLN A 72 -5.28 -22.28 6.10
CA GLN A 72 -5.76 -22.45 7.47
C GLN A 72 -6.91 -21.50 7.78
N LEU A 73 -6.80 -20.24 7.38
CA LEU A 73 -7.86 -19.24 7.50
C LEU A 73 -9.12 -19.65 6.76
N ARG A 74 -8.99 -20.32 5.59
CA ARG A 74 -10.16 -20.87 4.90
C ARG A 74 -10.89 -21.92 5.73
N PHE A 75 -10.14 -22.77 6.44
CA PHE A 75 -10.74 -23.77 7.32
C PHE A 75 -11.44 -23.10 8.50
N ASP A 76 -10.79 -22.16 9.16
CA ASP A 76 -11.35 -21.48 10.33
C ASP A 76 -12.55 -20.59 9.96
N LEU A 77 -12.39 -19.70 8.98
CA LEU A 77 -13.37 -18.65 8.67
C LEU A 77 -14.54 -19.14 7.79
N VAL A 78 -14.30 -20.12 6.89
CA VAL A 78 -15.33 -20.56 5.94
C VAL A 78 -15.99 -21.87 6.38
N ASN A 79 -15.19 -22.83 6.84
CA ASN A 79 -15.73 -24.14 7.20
C ASN A 79 -16.28 -24.15 8.63
N ASN A 80 -15.52 -23.57 9.58
CA ASN A 80 -15.90 -23.55 10.99
C ASN A 80 -16.66 -22.28 11.40
N GLN A 81 -16.49 -21.19 10.65
CA GLN A 81 -17.01 -19.86 10.98
C GLN A 81 -16.53 -19.41 12.38
N ASP A 82 -15.29 -19.69 12.71
CA ASP A 82 -14.63 -19.41 13.98
C ASP A 82 -13.62 -18.26 13.82
N THR A 83 -14.08 -17.05 14.03
CA THR A 83 -13.25 -15.83 13.94
C THR A 83 -12.27 -15.71 15.10
N GLU A 84 -12.59 -16.25 16.28
CA GLU A 84 -11.71 -16.23 17.45
C GLU A 84 -10.48 -17.12 17.20
N ALA A 85 -10.68 -18.34 16.70
CA ALA A 85 -9.58 -19.24 16.32
C ALA A 85 -8.74 -18.69 15.16
N ALA A 86 -9.35 -17.91 14.24
CA ALA A 86 -8.68 -17.29 13.11
C ALA A 86 -7.84 -16.07 13.47
N ALA A 87 -8.17 -15.34 14.55
CA ALA A 87 -7.59 -14.04 14.88
C ALA A 87 -6.04 -14.01 14.89
N PRO A 88 -5.32 -14.95 15.53
CA PRO A 88 -3.85 -14.92 15.52
C PRO A 88 -3.27 -15.13 14.13
N ARG A 89 -3.92 -15.93 13.26
CA ARG A 89 -3.48 -16.16 11.88
C ARG A 89 -3.78 -14.98 10.98
N LEU A 90 -4.85 -14.25 11.23
CA LEU A 90 -5.17 -13.00 10.53
C LEU A 90 -4.11 -11.94 10.83
N ALA A 91 -3.71 -11.78 12.09
CA ALA A 91 -2.65 -10.87 12.49
C ALA A 91 -1.30 -11.24 11.85
N GLU A 92 -0.94 -12.54 11.85
CA GLU A 92 0.28 -13.02 11.20
C GLU A 92 0.25 -12.81 9.69
N LEU A 93 -0.89 -13.07 9.02
CA LEU A 93 -1.04 -12.83 7.58
C LEU A 93 -0.88 -11.34 7.26
N GLN A 94 -1.47 -10.45 8.06
CA GLN A 94 -1.36 -9.01 7.87
C GLN A 94 0.08 -8.51 8.01
N GLU A 95 0.83 -9.02 8.98
CA GLU A 95 2.24 -8.67 9.16
C GLU A 95 3.10 -9.15 7.97
N ARG A 96 2.92 -10.40 7.54
CA ARG A 96 3.72 -11.02 6.48
C ARG A 96 3.41 -10.48 5.08
N ALA A 97 2.16 -10.14 4.79
CA ALA A 97 1.70 -9.74 3.47
C ALA A 97 1.93 -8.26 3.15
N THR A 98 2.76 -7.55 3.91
CA THR A 98 3.10 -6.14 3.59
C THR A 98 3.92 -6.05 2.31
N ALA A 99 3.51 -5.17 1.40
CA ALA A 99 4.13 -5.02 0.10
C ALA A 99 5.62 -4.68 0.19
N SER A 100 6.01 -3.74 1.06
CA SER A 100 7.40 -3.34 1.25
C SER A 100 8.29 -4.49 1.72
N ASN A 101 7.80 -5.35 2.63
CA ASN A 101 8.52 -6.50 3.12
C ASN A 101 8.78 -7.52 2.01
N LEU A 102 7.75 -7.87 1.26
CA LEU A 102 7.83 -8.88 0.20
C LEU A 102 8.66 -8.41 -1.00
N LEU A 103 8.43 -7.18 -1.47
CA LEU A 103 9.14 -6.61 -2.61
C LEU A 103 10.64 -6.44 -2.37
N SER A 104 11.07 -6.23 -1.12
CA SER A 104 12.50 -6.14 -0.76
C SER A 104 13.34 -7.35 -1.19
N ALA A 105 12.70 -8.52 -1.41
CA ALA A 105 13.37 -9.74 -1.82
C ALA A 105 13.39 -9.98 -3.34
N PHE A 106 12.83 -9.07 -4.14
CA PHE A 106 12.83 -9.15 -5.61
C PHE A 106 13.91 -8.26 -6.22
N ILE A 107 15.17 -8.52 -5.84
CA ILE A 107 16.34 -7.78 -6.32
C ILE A 107 16.45 -7.94 -7.85
N ALA A 108 16.86 -6.87 -8.56
CA ALA A 108 16.98 -6.86 -10.01
C ALA A 108 17.78 -8.07 -10.54
N GLY A 109 17.23 -8.75 -11.56
CA GLY A 109 17.88 -9.88 -12.21
C GLY A 109 17.87 -11.22 -11.45
N THR A 110 17.24 -11.33 -10.27
CA THR A 110 17.22 -12.58 -9.49
C THR A 110 16.17 -13.60 -9.99
N HIS A 111 16.05 -13.78 -11.30
CA HIS A 111 15.28 -14.84 -11.95
C HIS A 111 16.18 -16.03 -12.32
N GLY A 112 15.61 -17.18 -12.67
CA GLY A 112 16.38 -18.38 -13.00
C GLY A 112 16.96 -19.12 -11.78
N GLY A 113 17.90 -20.02 -11.96
CA GLY A 113 18.71 -20.68 -10.94
C GLY A 113 18.10 -20.98 -9.56
N GLY A 114 16.94 -21.64 -9.47
CA GLY A 114 16.22 -21.92 -8.21
C GLY A 114 15.12 -20.92 -7.88
N SER A 115 14.91 -19.91 -8.72
CA SER A 115 13.77 -19.01 -8.67
C SER A 115 12.70 -19.45 -9.68
N GLU A 116 11.44 -19.38 -9.27
CA GLU A 116 10.26 -19.59 -10.16
C GLU A 116 9.78 -18.26 -10.75
N ALA A 117 10.45 -17.14 -10.44
CA ALA A 117 10.09 -15.81 -10.93
C ALA A 117 10.45 -15.62 -12.40
N ARG A 118 9.53 -15.10 -13.20
CA ARG A 118 9.77 -14.74 -14.60
C ARG A 118 10.54 -13.43 -14.70
N ALA A 119 11.31 -13.26 -15.77
CA ALA A 119 12.06 -12.02 -16.03
C ALA A 119 11.13 -10.80 -16.20
N SER A 120 9.90 -11.01 -16.68
CA SER A 120 8.89 -9.96 -16.83
C SER A 120 8.56 -9.20 -15.55
N ILE A 121 8.85 -9.74 -14.35
CA ILE A 121 8.69 -9.03 -13.09
C ILE A 121 9.44 -7.70 -13.10
N TRP A 122 10.69 -7.71 -13.56
CA TRP A 122 11.57 -6.54 -13.56
C TRP A 122 11.33 -5.62 -14.76
N GLU A 123 10.75 -6.14 -15.82
CA GLU A 123 10.33 -5.37 -16.99
C GLU A 123 9.00 -4.62 -16.75
N GLU A 124 8.14 -5.19 -15.90
CA GLU A 124 6.80 -4.69 -15.56
C GLU A 124 6.71 -4.35 -14.06
N TRP A 125 7.77 -3.78 -13.48
CA TRP A 125 7.89 -3.59 -12.04
C TRP A 125 6.71 -2.84 -11.41
N ASN A 126 6.21 -1.80 -12.06
CA ASN A 126 5.10 -1.02 -11.55
C ASN A 126 3.84 -1.86 -11.39
N ASP A 127 3.51 -2.67 -12.39
CA ASP A 127 2.34 -3.56 -12.33
C ASP A 127 2.54 -4.68 -11.32
N PHE A 128 3.77 -5.22 -11.23
CA PHE A 128 4.12 -6.24 -10.26
C PHE A 128 4.05 -5.72 -8.82
N SER A 129 4.62 -4.57 -8.54
CA SER A 129 4.61 -3.96 -7.20
C SER A 129 3.20 -3.52 -6.79
N ALA A 130 2.41 -2.96 -7.71
CA ALA A 130 1.00 -2.66 -7.47
C ALA A 130 0.19 -3.91 -7.10
N GLY A 131 0.54 -5.09 -7.65
CA GLY A 131 -0.08 -6.37 -7.27
C GLY A 131 0.16 -6.75 -5.81
N PHE A 132 1.30 -6.40 -5.21
CA PHE A 132 1.56 -6.61 -3.78
C PHE A 132 0.83 -5.59 -2.90
N THR A 133 0.74 -4.33 -3.34
CA THR A 133 -0.08 -3.33 -2.65
C THR A 133 -1.56 -3.74 -2.63
N ASP A 134 -2.09 -4.21 -3.76
CA ASP A 134 -3.46 -4.75 -3.86
C ASP A 134 -3.68 -5.97 -2.94
N LEU A 135 -2.68 -6.86 -2.81
CA LEU A 135 -2.74 -7.97 -1.87
C LEU A 135 -2.80 -7.50 -0.41
N GLU A 136 -1.96 -6.54 -0.01
CA GLU A 136 -1.95 -5.94 1.33
C GLU A 136 -3.31 -5.31 1.68
N ASP A 137 -3.89 -4.55 0.75
CA ASP A 137 -5.23 -3.95 0.89
C ASP A 137 -6.33 -5.00 1.05
N LYS A 138 -6.26 -6.09 0.29
CA LYS A 138 -7.21 -7.21 0.40
C LYS A 138 -7.07 -7.97 1.71
N VAL A 139 -5.86 -8.15 2.20
CA VAL A 139 -5.63 -8.74 3.54
C VAL A 139 -6.21 -7.85 4.63
N THR A 140 -5.99 -6.53 4.55
CA THR A 140 -6.59 -5.55 5.46
C THR A 140 -8.13 -5.62 5.42
N THR A 141 -8.70 -5.72 4.23
CA THR A 141 -10.16 -5.89 4.04
C THR A 141 -10.66 -7.18 4.68
N LEU A 142 -9.90 -8.28 4.56
CA LEU A 142 -10.24 -9.57 5.19
C LEU A 142 -10.24 -9.46 6.72
N VAL A 143 -9.21 -8.84 7.30
CA VAL A 143 -9.12 -8.62 8.76
C VAL A 143 -10.33 -7.81 9.25
N ASN A 144 -10.62 -6.68 8.62
CA ASN A 144 -11.75 -5.83 8.97
C ASN A 144 -13.10 -6.55 8.86
N ALA A 145 -13.27 -7.40 7.84
CA ALA A 145 -14.50 -8.18 7.69
C ALA A 145 -14.67 -9.25 8.77
N ALA A 146 -13.57 -9.88 9.19
CA ALA A 146 -13.59 -10.86 10.28
C ALA A 146 -13.89 -10.20 11.64
N GLU A 147 -13.34 -9.01 11.90
CA GLU A 147 -13.61 -8.23 13.12
C GLU A 147 -15.08 -7.78 13.25
N GLN A 148 -15.77 -7.61 12.12
CA GLN A 148 -17.20 -7.26 12.09
C GLN A 148 -18.13 -8.46 12.30
N ASP A 149 -17.58 -9.67 12.45
CA ASP A 149 -18.32 -10.93 12.61
C ASP A 149 -19.38 -11.16 11.52
N ASP A 150 -19.01 -10.82 10.25
CA ASP A 150 -19.84 -11.05 9.06
C ASP A 150 -19.25 -12.22 8.22
N PRO A 151 -19.73 -13.46 8.42
CA PRO A 151 -19.15 -14.64 7.74
C PRO A 151 -19.23 -14.56 6.23
N ARG A 152 -20.25 -13.91 5.68
CA ARG A 152 -20.41 -13.77 4.23
C ARG A 152 -19.39 -12.83 3.62
N ASN A 153 -19.19 -11.66 4.23
CA ASN A 153 -18.18 -10.69 3.79
C ASN A 153 -16.77 -11.24 4.01
N THR A 154 -16.53 -11.91 5.14
CA THR A 154 -15.24 -12.57 5.44
C THR A 154 -14.90 -13.64 4.39
N ALA A 155 -15.84 -14.51 4.04
CA ALA A 155 -15.62 -15.54 3.01
C ALA A 155 -15.33 -14.93 1.63
N ARG A 156 -16.02 -13.82 1.29
CA ARG A 156 -15.77 -13.08 0.05
C ARG A 156 -14.38 -12.45 0.06
N ALA A 157 -14.01 -11.73 1.12
CA ALA A 157 -12.71 -11.09 1.24
C ALA A 157 -11.56 -12.12 1.17
N LEU A 158 -11.70 -13.28 1.81
CA LEU A 158 -10.72 -14.37 1.70
C LEU A 158 -10.63 -14.92 0.27
N SER A 159 -11.74 -14.98 -0.46
CA SER A 159 -11.74 -15.37 -1.87
C SER A 159 -10.99 -14.37 -2.75
N GLU A 160 -11.09 -13.08 -2.47
CA GLU A 160 -10.36 -12.01 -3.19
C GLU A 160 -8.85 -12.10 -2.94
N VAL A 161 -8.41 -12.38 -1.70
CA VAL A 161 -7.00 -12.68 -1.39
C VAL A 161 -6.50 -13.85 -2.24
N GLY A 162 -7.25 -14.96 -2.29
CA GLY A 162 -6.89 -16.12 -3.12
C GLY A 162 -6.88 -15.84 -4.63
N ALA A 163 -7.72 -14.93 -5.10
CA ALA A 163 -7.75 -14.51 -6.51
C ALA A 163 -6.52 -13.70 -6.88
N SER A 164 -6.03 -12.80 -6.00
CA SER A 164 -4.77 -12.07 -6.19
C SER A 164 -3.59 -13.01 -6.39
N CYS A 165 -3.44 -14.03 -5.54
CA CYS A 165 -2.38 -15.05 -5.68
C CYS A 165 -2.39 -15.70 -7.07
N LYS A 166 -3.57 -16.12 -7.53
CA LYS A 166 -3.71 -16.80 -8.85
C LYS A 166 -3.40 -15.86 -10.02
N SER A 167 -3.81 -14.59 -9.91
CA SER A 167 -3.57 -13.59 -10.96
C SER A 167 -2.07 -13.32 -11.11
N CYS A 168 -1.39 -13.04 -9.99
CA CYS A 168 0.05 -12.80 -9.95
C CYS A 168 0.84 -14.02 -10.46
N HIS A 169 0.56 -15.24 -9.98
CA HIS A 169 1.25 -16.44 -10.40
C HIS A 169 1.12 -16.70 -11.91
N ARG A 170 -0.04 -16.47 -12.50
CA ARG A 170 -0.25 -16.62 -13.94
C ARG A 170 0.63 -15.68 -14.77
N ALA A 171 0.82 -14.45 -14.30
CA ALA A 171 1.60 -13.44 -15.01
C ALA A 171 3.12 -13.63 -14.78
N TYR A 172 3.53 -13.89 -13.55
CA TYR A 172 4.91 -13.67 -13.09
C TYR A 172 5.64 -14.92 -12.59
N ARG A 173 4.99 -16.09 -12.54
CA ARG A 173 5.60 -17.32 -12.06
C ARG A 173 5.67 -18.38 -13.18
N TYR A 174 6.80 -19.11 -13.25
CA TYR A 174 6.90 -20.34 -14.04
C TYR A 174 6.17 -21.49 -13.31
N ASP A 175 5.51 -22.34 -14.07
CA ASP A 175 4.89 -23.58 -13.60
C ASP A 175 5.92 -24.66 -13.31
#